data_43225c5b55e16c2a6405868b0beddf4a
#
_entry.id   43225c5b55e16c2a6405868b0beddf4a
#
_cell.length_a   1.000
_cell.length_b   1.000
_cell.length_c   1.000
_cell.angle_alpha   90.00
_cell.angle_beta   90.00
_cell.angle_gamma   90.00
#
_symmetry.space_group_name_H-M   'P 1'
#
loop_
_entity.id
_entity.type
_entity.pdbx_description
1 polymer ?
#
loop_
_entity_poly.entity_id
_entity_poly.type
_entity_poly.pdbx_seq_one_letter_code
_entity_poly.pdbx_strand_id
1 'polypeptide(L)'
;SLRRRQRQMCIRDRHLNAILEAWNPAEMGARAVYEALFGIHNPSGRLPVSVAYSAGQIPVYYNHPWGSANHQGESIGFVNYLDMPHTPRYCFGYGLSYSDFVYSDLTIEKEEVLPTETVSVLMKVTNQSETAGTEIVQLYLSDRYASRTRPVQELAGFTRVWLEPKESRTVIFRIQPSQMAFLDKDMRWKIEKGTVDVKIGSSSEDIRLKGEYTVRENQWIEGKDRAFCAEVEVL
;
A
#
# COMPACT_ATOMS: atom_id res chain seq x y z
N SER A 1 19.99 11.67 -17.36
CA SER A 1 18.63 12.08 -17.08
C SER A 1 17.79 10.90 -16.56
N LEU A 2 16.76 11.17 -15.77
CA LEU A 2 15.82 10.19 -15.22
C LEU A 2 15.21 9.27 -16.31
N ARG A 3 14.92 9.83 -17.49
CA ARG A 3 14.40 9.07 -18.64
C ARG A 3 15.38 8.00 -19.17
N ARG A 4 16.68 8.22 -19.05
CA ARG A 4 17.70 7.26 -19.50
C ARG A 4 17.85 6.11 -18.51
N ARG A 5 17.68 6.37 -17.21
CA ARG A 5 17.72 5.33 -16.16
C ARG A 5 16.49 4.42 -16.24
N GLN A 6 15.29 4.95 -16.43
CA GLN A 6 14.08 4.15 -16.63
C GLN A 6 14.16 3.23 -17.86
N ARG A 7 14.64 3.74 -19.03
CA ARG A 7 14.84 2.91 -20.22
C ARG A 7 15.84 1.78 -20.00
N GLN A 8 16.90 2.00 -19.23
CA GLN A 8 17.89 0.96 -18.95
C GLN A 8 17.37 -0.08 -17.96
N MET A 9 16.52 0.31 -17.03
CA MET A 9 15.89 -0.60 -16.06
C MET A 9 14.96 -1.59 -16.77
N CYS A 10 14.06 -1.13 -17.62
CA CYS A 10 13.07 -1.97 -18.31
C CYS A 10 13.69 -3.02 -19.27
N ILE A 11 14.91 -2.83 -19.75
CA ILE A 11 15.60 -3.81 -20.62
C ILE A 11 16.41 -4.79 -19.80
N ARG A 12 17.01 -4.33 -18.69
CA ARG A 12 17.92 -5.13 -17.88
C ARG A 12 17.20 -6.09 -16.95
N ASP A 13 16.06 -5.67 -16.39
CA ASP A 13 15.32 -6.45 -15.39
C ASP A 13 14.68 -7.74 -15.94
N ARG A 14 14.53 -7.85 -17.26
CA ARG A 14 14.04 -9.09 -17.91
C ARG A 14 14.97 -10.29 -17.75
N HIS A 15 16.24 -10.03 -17.45
CA HIS A 15 17.30 -11.04 -17.40
C HIS A 15 18.04 -11.10 -16.06
N LEU A 16 17.57 -10.37 -15.05
CA LEU A 16 18.15 -10.33 -13.72
C LEU A 16 17.27 -11.06 -12.71
N ASN A 17 17.90 -11.87 -11.86
CA ASN A 17 17.19 -12.60 -10.81
C ASN A 17 16.76 -11.71 -9.66
N ALA A 18 17.49 -10.61 -9.41
CA ALA A 18 17.18 -9.62 -8.37
C ALA A 18 17.70 -8.24 -8.75
N ILE A 19 17.05 -7.20 -8.24
CA ILE A 19 17.41 -5.80 -8.44
C ILE A 19 17.42 -5.10 -7.09
N LEU A 20 18.51 -4.41 -6.79
CA LEU A 20 18.60 -3.49 -5.67
C LEU A 20 18.52 -2.05 -6.19
N GLU A 21 17.40 -1.37 -5.93
CA GLU A 21 17.23 0.05 -6.26
C GLU A 21 17.70 0.91 -5.07
N ALA A 22 18.86 1.49 -5.20
CA ALA A 22 19.48 2.29 -4.15
C ALA A 22 19.15 3.79 -4.25
N TRP A 23 18.41 4.21 -5.28
CA TRP A 23 18.07 5.62 -5.55
C TRP A 23 19.30 6.53 -5.55
N ASN A 24 19.36 7.46 -4.60
CA ASN A 24 20.52 8.35 -4.39
C ASN A 24 21.13 8.05 -3.01
N PRO A 25 22.03 7.06 -2.92
CA PRO A 25 22.36 6.40 -1.65
C PRO A 25 23.32 7.22 -0.75
N ALA A 26 23.68 8.43 -1.13
CA ALA A 26 24.55 9.33 -0.38
C ALA A 26 25.88 8.67 0.05
N GLU A 27 26.54 9.20 1.08
CA GLU A 27 27.89 8.81 1.51
C GLU A 27 27.95 7.35 2.00
N MET A 28 26.96 6.91 2.77
CA MET A 28 26.94 5.55 3.34
C MET A 28 26.37 4.49 2.39
N GLY A 29 26.01 4.87 1.17
CA GLY A 29 25.32 4.00 0.23
C GLY A 29 26.13 2.78 -0.20
N ALA A 30 27.43 2.91 -0.37
CA ALA A 30 28.30 1.80 -0.74
C ALA A 30 28.28 0.70 0.34
N ARG A 31 28.32 1.10 1.62
CA ARG A 31 28.22 0.19 2.76
C ARG A 31 26.84 -0.48 2.83
N ALA A 32 25.76 0.28 2.69
CA ALA A 32 24.39 -0.25 2.71
C ALA A 32 24.15 -1.28 1.59
N VAL A 33 24.63 -1.00 0.38
CA VAL A 33 24.56 -1.95 -0.75
C VAL A 33 25.37 -3.21 -0.46
N TYR A 34 26.59 -3.07 0.05
CA TYR A 34 27.42 -4.22 0.42
C TYR A 34 26.74 -5.09 1.49
N GLU A 35 26.26 -4.48 2.57
CA GLU A 35 25.61 -5.18 3.67
C GLU A 35 24.33 -5.93 3.21
N ALA A 36 23.54 -5.32 2.31
CA ALA A 36 22.39 -5.98 1.70
C ALA A 36 22.79 -7.17 0.81
N LEU A 37 23.75 -6.98 -0.10
CA LEU A 37 24.15 -8.03 -1.05
C LEU A 37 24.79 -9.25 -0.37
N PHE A 38 25.48 -9.06 0.74
CA PHE A 38 26.14 -10.14 1.48
C PHE A 38 25.32 -10.68 2.65
N GLY A 39 24.05 -10.24 2.78
CA GLY A 39 23.15 -10.73 3.81
C GLY A 39 23.48 -10.29 5.24
N ILE A 40 24.34 -9.29 5.41
CA ILE A 40 24.67 -8.69 6.72
C ILE A 40 23.47 -7.90 7.23
N HIS A 41 22.76 -7.24 6.31
CA HIS A 41 21.53 -6.52 6.56
C HIS A 41 20.39 -7.12 5.72
N ASN A 42 19.28 -7.46 6.36
CA ASN A 42 18.08 -7.93 5.67
C ASN A 42 17.32 -6.73 5.08
N PRO A 43 17.17 -6.62 3.74
CA PRO A 43 16.46 -5.52 3.11
C PRO A 43 15.00 -5.43 3.57
N SER A 44 14.53 -4.20 3.83
CA SER A 44 13.15 -3.93 4.22
C SER A 44 12.52 -2.78 3.43
N GLY A 45 13.27 -2.18 2.51
CA GLY A 45 12.78 -1.06 1.70
C GLY A 45 11.58 -1.44 0.84
N ARG A 46 10.65 -0.49 0.68
CA ARG A 46 9.49 -0.63 -0.20
C ARG A 46 9.48 0.50 -1.22
N LEU A 47 9.04 0.20 -2.45
CA LEU A 47 8.97 1.17 -3.53
C LEU A 47 7.92 2.26 -3.22
N PRO A 48 8.30 3.55 -3.20
CA PRO A 48 7.37 4.65 -2.95
C PRO A 48 6.58 5.06 -4.21
N VAL A 49 6.80 4.37 -5.32
CA VAL A 49 6.13 4.60 -6.61
C VAL A 49 5.95 3.27 -7.34
N SER A 50 4.94 3.18 -8.18
CA SER A 50 4.81 2.06 -9.12
C SER A 50 5.85 2.20 -10.24
N VAL A 51 6.44 1.10 -10.66
CA VAL A 51 7.43 1.05 -11.75
C VAL A 51 6.77 0.51 -13.00
N ALA A 52 6.75 1.30 -14.07
CA ALA A 52 6.16 0.93 -15.35
C ALA A 52 7.07 -0.02 -16.15
N TYR A 53 6.48 -0.83 -17.04
CA TYR A 53 7.23 -1.63 -18.02
C TYR A 53 7.94 -0.75 -19.05
N SER A 54 7.33 0.36 -19.44
CA SER A 54 7.89 1.32 -20.39
C SER A 54 7.42 2.73 -20.14
N ALA A 55 8.10 3.72 -20.73
CA ALA A 55 7.69 5.11 -20.65
C ALA A 55 6.30 5.38 -21.27
N GLY A 56 5.85 4.54 -22.21
CA GLY A 56 4.52 4.65 -22.83
C GLY A 56 3.36 4.24 -21.90
N GLN A 57 3.66 3.55 -20.81
CA GLN A 57 2.66 3.14 -19.83
C GLN A 57 2.32 4.23 -18.79
N ILE A 58 3.15 5.27 -18.69
CA ILE A 58 2.96 6.33 -17.68
C ILE A 58 1.78 7.23 -18.08
N PRO A 59 0.89 7.59 -17.12
CA PRO A 59 0.97 7.39 -15.68
C PRO A 59 0.48 6.02 -15.19
N VAL A 60 1.13 5.47 -14.15
CA VAL A 60 0.77 4.21 -13.50
C VAL A 60 0.61 4.46 -12.00
N TYR A 61 -0.63 4.67 -11.57
CA TYR A 61 -0.94 4.95 -10.17
C TYR A 61 -1.60 3.75 -9.50
N TYR A 62 -1.17 3.36 -8.29
CA TYR A 62 -1.81 2.32 -7.50
C TYR A 62 -3.22 2.73 -7.02
N ASN A 63 -3.45 4.04 -6.91
CA ASN A 63 -4.68 4.66 -6.43
C ASN A 63 -5.50 5.28 -7.59
N HIS A 64 -5.48 4.64 -8.76
CA HIS A 64 -6.26 5.11 -9.91
C HIS A 64 -7.78 5.08 -9.62
N PRO A 65 -8.60 5.86 -10.34
CA PRO A 65 -10.04 5.85 -10.18
C PRO A 65 -10.66 4.51 -10.61
N TRP A 66 -11.80 4.16 -10.03
CA TRP A 66 -12.65 3.09 -10.53
C TRP A 66 -13.03 3.33 -12.00
N GLY A 67 -13.16 2.25 -12.77
CA GLY A 67 -13.50 2.33 -14.19
C GLY A 67 -12.30 2.52 -15.12
N SER A 68 -11.07 2.56 -14.60
CA SER A 68 -9.87 2.47 -15.43
C SER A 68 -9.72 1.04 -16.01
N ALA A 69 -8.98 0.90 -17.10
CA ALA A 69 -8.80 -0.37 -17.81
C ALA A 69 -8.34 -1.54 -16.93
N ASN A 70 -7.61 -1.27 -15.85
CA ASN A 70 -7.15 -2.28 -14.90
C ASN A 70 -8.26 -3.08 -14.19
N HIS A 71 -9.50 -2.58 -14.22
CA HIS A 71 -10.66 -3.22 -13.57
C HIS A 71 -11.70 -3.76 -14.54
N GLN A 72 -11.49 -3.54 -15.82
CA GLN A 72 -12.45 -3.97 -16.85
C GLN A 72 -12.22 -5.42 -17.22
N GLY A 73 -11.98 -6.36 -16.43
CA GLY A 73 -11.89 -7.77 -16.75
C GLY A 73 -11.93 -8.14 -18.25
N GLU A 74 -11.92 -9.36 -18.62
CA GLU A 74 -11.83 -9.84 -20.02
C GLU A 74 -13.01 -9.45 -20.95
N SER A 75 -14.00 -8.70 -20.47
CA SER A 75 -15.30 -8.61 -21.16
C SER A 75 -15.34 -7.70 -22.39
N ILE A 76 -14.36 -6.87 -22.70
CA ILE A 76 -14.43 -5.91 -23.82
C ILE A 76 -13.14 -5.84 -24.67
N GLY A 77 -12.28 -6.82 -24.62
CA GLY A 77 -11.16 -6.93 -25.57
C GLY A 77 -9.97 -5.99 -25.38
N PHE A 78 -9.92 -5.20 -24.31
CA PHE A 78 -8.83 -4.26 -24.05
C PHE A 78 -8.28 -4.38 -22.62
N VAL A 79 -7.96 -5.58 -22.20
CA VAL A 79 -7.39 -5.83 -20.86
C VAL A 79 -5.97 -5.30 -20.75
N ASN A 80 -5.24 -5.27 -21.87
CA ASN A 80 -3.84 -4.89 -21.89
C ASN A 80 -3.51 -3.96 -23.07
N TYR A 81 -2.35 -3.33 -23.05
CA TYR A 81 -1.74 -2.79 -24.25
C TYR A 81 -1.38 -3.94 -25.20
N LEU A 82 -1.15 -3.62 -26.48
CA LEU A 82 -0.83 -4.63 -27.49
C LEU A 82 0.43 -5.44 -27.14
N ASP A 83 1.41 -4.82 -26.54
CA ASP A 83 2.75 -5.34 -26.28
C ASP A 83 3.11 -5.46 -24.79
N MET A 84 2.23 -5.04 -23.88
CA MET A 84 2.49 -5.06 -22.44
C MET A 84 1.20 -5.06 -21.62
N PRO A 85 1.24 -5.53 -20.35
CA PRO A 85 0.10 -5.44 -19.45
C PRO A 85 -0.18 -3.99 -19.00
N HIS A 86 -1.40 -3.74 -18.55
CA HIS A 86 -1.78 -2.48 -17.90
C HIS A 86 -1.21 -2.34 -16.48
N THR A 87 -0.99 -3.47 -15.80
CA THR A 87 -0.43 -3.51 -14.45
C THR A 87 1.02 -3.02 -14.44
N PRO A 88 1.50 -2.41 -13.36
CA PRO A 88 2.90 -2.01 -13.25
C PRO A 88 3.84 -3.24 -13.23
N ARG A 89 5.10 -3.03 -13.59
CA ARG A 89 6.16 -4.05 -13.45
C ARG A 89 6.40 -4.38 -11.97
N TYR A 90 6.47 -3.34 -11.14
CA TYR A 90 6.49 -3.42 -9.69
C TYR A 90 5.49 -2.43 -9.14
N CYS A 91 4.59 -2.90 -8.28
CA CYS A 91 3.55 -2.08 -7.71
C CYS A 91 4.09 -1.14 -6.60
N PHE A 92 3.30 -0.15 -6.25
CA PHE A 92 3.56 0.70 -5.09
C PHE A 92 3.65 -0.16 -3.83
N GLY A 93 4.62 0.14 -2.97
CA GLY A 93 4.82 -0.61 -1.73
C GLY A 93 5.57 -1.94 -1.90
N TYR A 94 5.88 -2.37 -3.13
CA TYR A 94 6.59 -3.62 -3.39
C TYR A 94 8.03 -3.60 -2.86
N GLY A 95 8.49 -4.72 -2.34
CA GLY A 95 9.88 -4.96 -1.96
C GLY A 95 10.07 -6.38 -1.47
N LEU A 96 11.30 -6.86 -1.52
CA LEU A 96 11.69 -8.19 -1.09
C LEU A 96 12.43 -8.14 0.26
N SER A 97 12.45 -9.26 0.93
CA SER A 97 13.18 -9.52 2.17
C SER A 97 13.84 -10.89 2.08
N TYR A 98 14.83 -11.14 2.91
CA TYR A 98 15.38 -12.50 3.12
C TYR A 98 14.55 -13.30 4.13
N SER A 99 13.52 -12.69 4.71
CA SER A 99 12.58 -13.33 5.64
C SER A 99 11.18 -13.36 5.06
N ASP A 100 10.44 -14.43 5.38
CA ASP A 100 9.04 -14.62 5.00
C ASP A 100 8.13 -14.23 6.17
N PHE A 101 7.17 -13.34 5.90
CA PHE A 101 6.23 -12.85 6.88
C PHE A 101 4.81 -13.30 6.54
N VAL A 102 4.09 -13.78 7.55
CA VAL A 102 2.68 -14.18 7.44
C VAL A 102 1.81 -13.26 8.28
N TYR A 103 0.64 -12.91 7.74
CA TYR A 103 -0.35 -12.07 8.39
C TYR A 103 -1.55 -12.93 8.79
N SER A 104 -2.06 -12.73 10.00
CA SER A 104 -3.20 -13.47 10.55
C SER A 104 -4.02 -12.62 11.51
N ASP A 105 -5.09 -13.20 12.01
CA ASP A 105 -5.89 -12.72 13.15
C ASP A 105 -6.42 -11.29 12.98
N LEU A 106 -6.93 -10.95 11.77
CA LEU A 106 -7.55 -9.66 11.54
C LEU A 106 -8.81 -9.50 12.37
N THR A 107 -8.86 -8.44 13.16
CA THR A 107 -10.02 -8.05 13.96
C THR A 107 -10.30 -6.56 13.75
N ILE A 108 -11.54 -6.21 13.49
CA ILE A 108 -12.05 -4.84 13.47
C ILE A 108 -12.97 -4.69 14.66
N GLU A 109 -12.62 -3.84 15.62
CA GLU A 109 -13.33 -3.78 16.91
C GLU A 109 -14.78 -3.29 16.79
N LYS A 110 -15.06 -2.46 15.77
CA LYS A 110 -16.40 -1.93 15.52
C LYS A 110 -16.73 -2.06 14.04
N GLU A 111 -17.76 -2.81 13.72
CA GLU A 111 -18.27 -2.96 12.36
C GLU A 111 -19.03 -1.70 11.88
N GLU A 112 -19.62 -0.94 12.80
CA GLU A 112 -20.34 0.30 12.53
C GLU A 112 -19.86 1.41 13.45
N VAL A 113 -19.60 2.58 12.87
CA VAL A 113 -19.05 3.74 13.60
C VAL A 113 -19.73 5.04 13.20
N LEU A 114 -19.72 6.02 14.09
CA LEU A 114 -20.00 7.41 13.77
C LEU A 114 -18.76 8.07 13.11
N PRO A 115 -18.94 9.14 12.32
CA PRO A 115 -17.84 9.83 11.65
C PRO A 115 -16.73 10.35 12.58
N THR A 116 -17.02 10.52 13.87
CA THR A 116 -16.09 11.00 14.90
C THR A 116 -15.42 9.88 15.71
N GLU A 117 -15.85 8.64 15.52
CA GLU A 117 -15.32 7.50 16.27
C GLU A 117 -14.11 6.90 15.57
N THR A 118 -13.11 6.50 16.34
CA THR A 118 -11.95 5.78 15.85
C THR A 118 -12.26 4.30 15.63
N VAL A 119 -11.79 3.74 14.53
CA VAL A 119 -11.87 2.30 14.22
C VAL A 119 -10.51 1.68 14.51
N SER A 120 -10.45 0.74 15.46
CA SER A 120 -9.25 -0.05 15.72
C SER A 120 -9.26 -1.31 14.86
N VAL A 121 -8.18 -1.48 14.11
CA VAL A 121 -7.93 -2.65 13.26
C VAL A 121 -6.68 -3.35 13.78
N LEU A 122 -6.85 -4.57 14.28
CA LEU A 122 -5.80 -5.39 14.86
C LEU A 122 -5.44 -6.50 13.89
N MET A 123 -4.16 -6.82 13.80
CA MET A 123 -3.68 -7.99 13.06
C MET A 123 -2.37 -8.49 13.68
N LYS A 124 -2.01 -9.73 13.37
CA LYS A 124 -0.74 -10.32 13.77
C LYS A 124 0.17 -10.49 12.55
N VAL A 125 1.44 -10.14 12.71
CA VAL A 125 2.50 -10.45 11.75
C VAL A 125 3.50 -11.40 12.40
N THR A 126 3.89 -12.45 11.68
CA THR A 126 4.79 -13.50 12.15
C THR A 126 5.93 -13.69 11.16
N ASN A 127 7.17 -13.68 11.63
CA ASN A 127 8.33 -14.08 10.86
C ASN A 127 8.44 -15.61 10.85
N GLN A 128 8.23 -16.26 9.71
CA GLN A 128 8.33 -17.71 9.59
C GLN A 128 9.76 -18.22 9.30
N SER A 129 10.70 -17.31 9.05
CA SER A 129 12.07 -17.64 8.69
C SER A 129 12.98 -17.85 9.90
N GLU A 130 14.16 -18.39 9.64
CA GLU A 130 15.26 -18.50 10.58
C GLU A 130 16.14 -17.23 10.63
N THR A 131 15.81 -16.23 9.84
CA THR A 131 16.52 -14.95 9.75
C THR A 131 15.63 -13.83 10.28
N ALA A 132 16.16 -13.01 11.18
CA ALA A 132 15.48 -11.82 11.65
C ALA A 132 15.25 -10.81 10.50
N GLY A 133 14.19 -10.04 10.56
CA GLY A 133 13.91 -9.07 9.52
C GLY A 133 12.87 -8.04 9.92
N THR A 134 12.75 -7.02 9.09
CA THR A 134 11.73 -5.99 9.24
C THR A 134 10.66 -6.15 8.17
N GLU A 135 9.41 -6.27 8.58
CA GLU A 135 8.27 -6.15 7.69
C GLU A 135 7.72 -4.73 7.68
N ILE A 136 7.23 -4.30 6.52
CA ILE A 136 6.48 -3.04 6.37
C ILE A 136 5.01 -3.39 6.14
N VAL A 137 4.25 -3.38 7.22
CA VAL A 137 2.81 -3.61 7.17
C VAL A 137 2.12 -2.37 6.64
N GLN A 138 1.32 -2.49 5.58
CA GLN A 138 0.65 -1.39 4.89
C GLN A 138 -0.86 -1.55 4.98
N LEU A 139 -1.53 -0.48 5.42
CA LEU A 139 -2.99 -0.39 5.51
C LEU A 139 -3.50 0.47 4.36
N TYR A 140 -4.44 -0.08 3.60
CA TYR A 140 -5.15 0.62 2.54
C TYR A 140 -6.65 0.67 2.85
N LEU A 141 -7.27 1.79 2.53
CA LEU A 141 -8.72 1.99 2.62
C LEU A 141 -9.31 2.18 1.22
N SER A 142 -10.53 1.69 1.03
CA SER A 142 -11.27 1.82 -0.22
C SER A 142 -12.73 2.14 0.08
N ASP A 143 -13.21 3.25 -0.47
CA ASP A 143 -14.62 3.61 -0.43
C ASP A 143 -15.33 2.96 -1.61
N ARG A 144 -16.17 1.98 -1.33
CA ARG A 144 -16.80 1.14 -2.35
C ARG A 144 -17.85 1.91 -3.17
N TYR A 145 -18.61 2.78 -2.51
CA TYR A 145 -19.73 3.50 -3.12
C TYR A 145 -19.79 4.94 -2.61
N ALA A 146 -19.20 5.86 -3.35
CA ALA A 146 -19.18 7.27 -3.02
C ALA A 146 -19.97 8.11 -4.02
N SER A 147 -20.46 9.27 -3.58
CA SER A 147 -21.12 10.25 -4.44
C SER A 147 -20.19 10.96 -5.43
N ARG A 148 -18.88 10.72 -5.33
CA ARG A 148 -17.82 11.18 -6.23
C ARG A 148 -16.92 10.01 -6.60
N THR A 149 -16.24 10.11 -7.74
CA THR A 149 -15.24 9.13 -8.12
C THR A 149 -14.10 9.10 -7.10
N ARG A 150 -13.87 7.93 -6.52
CA ARG A 150 -12.84 7.67 -5.54
C ARG A 150 -11.73 6.79 -6.13
N PRO A 151 -10.52 6.85 -5.58
CA PRO A 151 -9.49 5.87 -5.88
C PRO A 151 -9.94 4.46 -5.49
N VAL A 152 -9.44 3.46 -6.22
CA VAL A 152 -9.67 2.05 -5.90
C VAL A 152 -9.17 1.65 -4.52
N GLN A 153 -8.17 2.36 -4.03
CA GLN A 153 -7.64 2.30 -2.67
C GLN A 153 -6.66 3.44 -2.42
N GLU A 154 -6.50 3.81 -1.16
CA GLU A 154 -5.54 4.82 -0.71
C GLU A 154 -4.75 4.27 0.47
N LEU A 155 -3.43 4.49 0.50
CA LEU A 155 -2.59 4.14 1.65
C LEU A 155 -3.01 5.03 2.83
N ALA A 156 -3.54 4.40 3.87
CA ALA A 156 -4.07 5.08 5.05
C ALA A 156 -3.14 4.96 6.28
N GLY A 157 -2.20 4.04 6.24
CA GLY A 157 -1.21 3.86 7.31
C GLY A 157 -0.18 2.81 6.96
N PHE A 158 0.97 2.87 7.61
CA PHE A 158 1.99 1.84 7.53
C PHE A 158 2.88 1.87 8.76
N THR A 159 3.53 0.74 9.03
CA THR A 159 4.50 0.65 10.12
C THR A 159 5.62 -0.33 9.81
N ARG A 160 6.77 -0.09 10.42
CA ARG A 160 7.91 -1.00 10.42
C ARG A 160 7.85 -1.90 11.65
N VAL A 161 7.88 -3.21 11.44
CA VAL A 161 7.84 -4.20 12.51
C VAL A 161 9.10 -5.05 12.40
N TRP A 162 10.01 -4.88 13.35
CA TRP A 162 11.15 -5.80 13.50
C TRP A 162 10.70 -7.09 14.18
N LEU A 163 11.13 -8.22 13.63
CA LEU A 163 10.77 -9.55 14.11
C LEU A 163 12.02 -10.44 14.13
N GLU A 164 12.29 -11.02 15.28
CA GLU A 164 13.25 -12.11 15.42
C GLU A 164 12.74 -13.37 14.67
N PRO A 165 13.59 -14.37 14.46
CA PRO A 165 13.15 -15.65 13.91
C PRO A 165 12.00 -16.25 14.71
N LYS A 166 10.92 -16.62 14.02
CA LYS A 166 9.67 -17.20 14.60
C LYS A 166 8.89 -16.27 15.54
N GLU A 167 9.28 -15.02 15.67
CA GLU A 167 8.57 -14.03 16.47
C GLU A 167 7.26 -13.59 15.77
N SER A 168 6.27 -13.29 16.62
CA SER A 168 5.00 -12.69 16.20
C SER A 168 4.77 -11.41 16.98
N ARG A 169 4.22 -10.38 16.31
CA ARG A 169 3.77 -9.14 16.94
C ARG A 169 2.40 -8.75 16.49
N THR A 170 1.67 -8.09 17.37
CA THR A 170 0.36 -7.51 17.05
C THR A 170 0.55 -6.07 16.59
N VAL A 171 -0.07 -5.73 15.47
CA VAL A 171 -0.12 -4.37 14.93
C VAL A 171 -1.54 -3.85 15.08
N ILE A 172 -1.70 -2.65 15.62
CA ILE A 172 -2.98 -1.98 15.80
C ILE A 172 -2.96 -0.69 15.00
N PHE A 173 -3.87 -0.56 14.03
CA PHE A 173 -4.12 0.67 13.32
C PHE A 173 -5.37 1.34 13.89
N ARG A 174 -5.26 2.62 14.25
CA ARG A 174 -6.40 3.45 14.69
C ARG A 174 -6.78 4.39 13.56
N ILE A 175 -7.84 4.02 12.84
CA ILE A 175 -8.35 4.73 11.67
C ILE A 175 -9.36 5.78 12.12
N GLN A 176 -9.22 7.00 11.63
CA GLN A 176 -10.26 8.02 11.76
C GLN A 176 -11.06 8.09 10.45
N PRO A 177 -12.40 8.02 10.46
CA PRO A 177 -13.21 8.11 9.25
C PRO A 177 -12.94 9.37 8.42
N SER A 178 -12.45 10.45 9.04
CA SER A 178 -12.03 11.68 8.36
C SER A 178 -10.89 11.47 7.34
N GLN A 179 -10.14 10.37 7.40
CA GLN A 179 -9.14 10.01 6.38
C GLN A 179 -9.80 9.80 5.01
N MET A 180 -11.05 9.29 4.99
CA MET A 180 -11.81 9.06 3.78
C MET A 180 -12.62 10.28 3.32
N ALA A 181 -12.52 11.43 4.01
CA ALA A 181 -13.20 12.64 3.61
C ALA A 181 -12.73 13.14 2.24
N PHE A 182 -13.66 13.63 1.45
CA PHE A 182 -13.43 14.19 0.13
C PHE A 182 -14.25 15.48 -0.08
N LEU A 183 -13.92 16.25 -1.11
CA LEU A 183 -14.66 17.45 -1.47
C LEU A 183 -15.96 17.08 -2.19
N ASP A 184 -17.09 17.50 -1.65
CA ASP A 184 -18.41 17.32 -2.25
C ASP A 184 -18.62 18.28 -3.45
N LYS A 185 -19.85 18.31 -4.01
CA LYS A 185 -20.18 19.19 -5.13
C LYS A 185 -20.08 20.70 -4.79
N ASP A 186 -20.20 21.03 -3.52
CA ASP A 186 -20.17 22.40 -3.01
C ASP A 186 -18.76 22.76 -2.45
N MET A 187 -17.74 21.95 -2.79
CA MET A 187 -16.34 22.12 -2.35
C MET A 187 -16.16 22.12 -0.83
N ARG A 188 -17.00 21.38 -0.10
CA ARG A 188 -16.88 21.17 1.34
C ARG A 188 -16.38 19.77 1.63
N TRP A 189 -15.50 19.63 2.60
CA TRP A 189 -15.03 18.33 3.06
C TRP A 189 -16.15 17.52 3.69
N LYS A 190 -16.40 16.33 3.18
CA LYS A 190 -17.48 15.42 3.61
C LYS A 190 -16.91 14.04 3.93
N ILE A 191 -17.24 13.54 5.11
CA ILE A 191 -17.20 12.12 5.44
C ILE A 191 -18.55 11.55 4.99
N GLU A 192 -18.56 10.62 4.07
CA GLU A 192 -19.79 10.06 3.54
C GLU A 192 -20.15 8.77 4.29
N LYS A 193 -21.44 8.59 4.56
CA LYS A 193 -21.95 7.31 5.07
C LYS A 193 -21.74 6.21 4.03
N GLY A 194 -21.34 5.04 4.47
CA GLY A 194 -21.10 3.91 3.57
C GLY A 194 -20.08 2.94 4.13
N THR A 195 -19.89 1.86 3.39
CA THR A 195 -18.93 0.82 3.76
C THR A 195 -17.55 1.17 3.23
N VAL A 196 -16.57 1.07 4.09
CA VAL A 196 -15.14 1.25 3.79
C VAL A 196 -14.44 -0.10 3.89
N ASP A 197 -13.83 -0.53 2.80
CA ASP A 197 -12.98 -1.72 2.80
C ASP A 197 -11.65 -1.42 3.47
N VAL A 198 -11.24 -2.31 4.36
CA VAL A 198 -9.94 -2.33 5.03
C VAL A 198 -9.10 -3.42 4.40
N LYS A 199 -7.94 -3.05 3.87
CA LYS A 199 -7.02 -3.98 3.21
C LYS A 199 -5.65 -3.85 3.84
N ILE A 200 -5.07 -4.96 4.29
CA ILE A 200 -3.73 -4.98 4.87
C ILE A 200 -2.84 -5.88 4.03
N GLY A 201 -1.68 -5.37 3.65
CA GLY A 201 -0.76 -6.10 2.79
C GLY A 201 0.69 -5.65 2.92
N SER A 202 1.56 -6.31 2.17
CA SER A 202 2.98 -5.96 2.03
C SER A 202 3.21 -4.98 0.87
N SER A 203 2.20 -4.79 0.01
CA SER A 203 2.19 -3.82 -1.09
C SER A 203 0.76 -3.52 -1.52
N SER A 204 0.57 -2.59 -2.46
CA SER A 204 -0.75 -2.24 -3.00
C SER A 204 -1.45 -3.39 -3.74
N GLU A 205 -0.73 -4.41 -4.19
CA GLU A 205 -1.27 -5.57 -4.91
C GLU A 205 -1.16 -6.87 -4.09
N ASP A 206 -0.24 -6.96 -3.13
CA ASP A 206 -0.14 -8.10 -2.21
C ASP A 206 -0.96 -7.82 -0.94
N ILE A 207 -2.28 -7.86 -1.09
CA ILE A 207 -3.24 -7.72 0.01
C ILE A 207 -3.50 -9.10 0.62
N ARG A 208 -3.14 -9.26 1.89
CA ARG A 208 -3.18 -10.53 2.62
C ARG A 208 -4.39 -10.65 3.55
N LEU A 209 -4.84 -9.53 4.11
CA LEU A 209 -6.02 -9.51 4.98
C LEU A 209 -7.01 -8.46 4.49
N LYS A 210 -8.30 -8.78 4.58
CA LYS A 210 -9.41 -7.91 4.17
C LYS A 210 -10.51 -7.93 5.20
N GLY A 211 -11.07 -6.77 5.48
CA GLY A 211 -12.24 -6.57 6.31
C GLY A 211 -12.96 -5.30 5.88
N GLU A 212 -13.99 -4.92 6.61
CA GLU A 212 -14.75 -3.71 6.32
C GLU A 212 -15.36 -3.11 7.60
N TYR A 213 -15.65 -1.82 7.56
CA TYR A 213 -16.48 -1.15 8.55
C TYR A 213 -17.44 -0.18 7.84
N THR A 214 -18.53 0.20 8.53
CA THR A 214 -19.54 1.09 7.98
C THR A 214 -19.61 2.40 8.75
N VAL A 215 -19.52 3.52 8.07
CA VAL A 215 -19.80 4.84 8.61
C VAL A 215 -21.33 5.07 8.53
N ARG A 216 -21.97 5.35 9.67
CA ARG A 216 -23.45 5.37 9.78
C ARG A 216 -24.10 6.62 9.18
N GLU A 217 -23.42 7.76 9.17
CA GLU A 217 -24.00 9.04 8.75
C GLU A 217 -22.98 9.93 8.04
N ASN A 218 -23.51 10.92 7.32
CA ASN A 218 -22.71 11.95 6.66
C ASN A 218 -22.29 13.01 7.68
N GLN A 219 -21.03 13.47 7.57
CA GLN A 219 -20.56 14.62 8.34
C GLN A 219 -19.70 15.53 7.46
N TRP A 220 -19.90 16.84 7.61
CA TRP A 220 -19.01 17.85 7.01
C TRP A 220 -18.00 18.32 8.04
N ILE A 221 -16.76 18.47 7.61
CA ILE A 221 -15.64 18.85 8.45
C ILE A 221 -14.85 20.02 7.83
N GLU A 222 -14.02 20.66 8.61
CA GLU A 222 -12.99 21.56 8.09
C GLU A 222 -11.81 20.75 7.53
N GLY A 223 -11.13 21.27 6.49
CA GLY A 223 -9.98 20.55 5.90
C GLY A 223 -8.85 20.30 6.88
N LYS A 224 -8.69 21.16 7.89
CA LYS A 224 -7.71 21.00 8.98
C LYS A 224 -8.00 19.81 9.91
N ASP A 225 -9.27 19.37 9.98
CA ASP A 225 -9.72 18.29 10.85
C ASP A 225 -9.64 16.91 10.15
N ARG A 226 -9.18 16.90 8.89
CA ARG A 226 -8.95 15.67 8.14
C ARG A 226 -7.67 14.99 8.61
N ALA A 227 -7.77 13.74 9.06
CA ALA A 227 -6.61 12.90 9.29
C ALA A 227 -6.03 12.40 7.95
N PHE A 228 -4.71 12.21 7.88
CA PHE A 228 -4.03 11.74 6.67
C PHE A 228 -3.46 10.34 6.83
N CYS A 229 -3.16 9.94 8.06
CA CYS A 229 -2.54 8.66 8.36
C CYS A 229 -3.15 8.10 9.64
N ALA A 230 -3.33 6.78 9.69
CA ALA A 230 -3.75 6.08 10.90
C ALA A 230 -2.61 6.13 11.94
N GLU A 231 -2.97 6.27 13.20
CA GLU A 231 -2.04 6.03 14.30
C GLU A 231 -1.76 4.53 14.38
N VAL A 232 -0.51 4.18 14.71
CA VAL A 232 -0.10 2.77 14.73
C VAL A 232 0.60 2.45 16.04
N GLU A 233 0.25 1.31 16.62
CA GLU A 233 0.87 0.71 17.79
C GLU A 233 1.33 -0.71 17.45
N VAL A 234 2.49 -1.11 17.95
CA VAL A 234 3.06 -2.46 17.79
C VAL A 234 3.33 -3.05 19.18
N LEU A 235 2.72 -4.20 19.46
CA LEU A 235 2.79 -4.92 20.72
C LEU A 235 3.56 -6.24 20.60
#